data_4b86e077ad197acc9070ddab2a393cd7
#
_entry.id   4b86e077ad197acc9070ddab2a393cd7
#
_cell.length_a   1.000
_cell.length_b   1.000
_cell.length_c   1.000
_cell.angle_alpha   90.00
_cell.angle_beta   90.00
_cell.angle_gamma   90.00
#
_symmetry.space_group_name_H-M   'P 1'
#
loop_
_entity.id
_entity.type
_entity.pdbx_description
1 polymer ?
#
loop_
_entity_poly.entity_id
_entity_poly.type
_entity_poly.pdbx_seq_one_letter_code
_entity_poly.pdbx_strand_id
1 'polypeptide(L)'
;AGAQVQVHAPREAVGAEMARLLEEGKDRVALQDGSWHPDALRGAAVAVADAETEEEAHAFREAARQAGVPCNVIDRASFCTFQFGSIVNRSPIVVGISTSGAAPILGQAVRRRIETLLPPSLAGWADLARRLRAQVMERLTAGASRRQFWEAFVDRAFGPAPEAESATAMDDMIDR
;
A
#
# COMPACT_ATOMS: atom_id res chain seq x y z
N ALA A 1 2.46 -5.72 4.57
CA ALA A 1 2.35 -5.96 3.14
C ALA A 1 3.44 -6.91 2.69
N GLY A 2 3.69 -7.86 2.21
CA GLY A 2 4.73 -8.87 1.89
C GLY A 2 5.85 -8.39 0.96
N ALA A 3 6.25 -7.13 1.02
CA ALA A 3 7.34 -6.61 0.20
C ALA A 3 8.69 -7.18 0.64
N GLN A 4 9.56 -7.48 -0.32
CA GLN A 4 10.98 -7.71 -0.11
C GLN A 4 11.68 -6.37 -0.19
N VAL A 5 12.54 -6.06 0.76
CA VAL A 5 13.25 -4.78 0.86
C VAL A 5 14.74 -5.03 0.93
N GLN A 6 15.49 -4.37 0.06
CA GLN A 6 16.95 -4.31 0.13
C GLN A 6 17.36 -2.91 0.57
N VAL A 7 18.14 -2.83 1.62
CA VAL A 7 18.70 -1.58 2.14
C VAL A 7 20.19 -1.57 1.80
N HIS A 8 20.65 -0.54 1.13
CA HIS A 8 22.06 -0.31 0.83
C HIS A 8 22.55 0.86 1.67
N ALA A 9 23.40 0.59 2.63
CA ALA A 9 23.99 1.61 3.49
C ALA A 9 25.26 1.04 4.19
N PRO A 10 26.24 1.88 4.50
CA PRO A 10 27.32 1.48 5.39
C PRO A 10 26.75 1.02 6.73
N ARG A 11 27.26 -0.08 7.26
CA ARG A 11 26.72 -0.68 8.49
C ARG A 11 26.74 0.27 9.68
N GLU A 12 27.73 1.15 9.74
CA GLU A 12 27.88 2.20 10.76
C GLU A 12 26.83 3.32 10.64
N ALA A 13 26.21 3.49 9.48
CA ALA A 13 25.14 4.45 9.25
C ALA A 13 23.75 3.92 9.65
N VAL A 14 23.65 2.63 9.99
CA VAL A 14 22.38 2.01 10.38
C VAL A 14 22.00 2.42 11.80
N GLY A 15 21.00 3.29 11.91
CA GLY A 15 20.45 3.72 13.20
C GLY A 15 19.67 2.61 13.91
N ALA A 16 19.41 2.81 15.21
CA ALA A 16 18.79 1.80 16.09
C ALA A 16 17.40 1.34 15.58
N GLU A 17 16.61 2.24 15.02
CA GLU A 17 15.28 1.88 14.48
C GLU A 17 15.41 0.99 13.24
N MET A 18 16.31 1.32 12.31
CA MET A 18 16.56 0.48 11.14
C MET A 18 17.14 -0.88 11.55
N ALA A 19 18.04 -0.93 12.53
CA ALA A 19 18.57 -2.19 13.07
C ALA A 19 17.43 -3.09 13.61
N ARG A 20 16.49 -2.51 14.35
CA ARG A 20 15.29 -3.23 14.84
C ARG A 20 14.43 -3.75 13.67
N LEU A 21 14.20 -2.95 12.64
CA LEU A 21 13.44 -3.38 11.46
C LEU A 21 14.13 -4.51 10.68
N LEU A 22 15.46 -4.48 10.62
CA LEU A 22 16.24 -5.57 10.01
C LEU A 22 16.11 -6.86 10.80
N GLU A 23 16.10 -6.79 12.14
CA GLU A 23 15.91 -7.96 13.00
C GLU A 23 14.48 -8.53 12.92
N GLU A 24 13.47 -7.67 12.98
CA GLU A 24 12.05 -8.07 12.89
C GLU A 24 11.67 -8.57 11.48
N GLY A 25 12.31 -8.02 10.44
CA GLY A 25 12.04 -8.32 9.04
C GLY A 25 12.94 -9.35 8.39
N LYS A 26 13.67 -10.19 9.16
CA LYS A 26 14.72 -11.13 8.69
C LYS A 26 14.53 -11.78 7.33
N ASP A 27 13.31 -12.23 7.06
CA ASP A 27 12.99 -12.95 5.81
C ASP A 27 12.65 -12.02 4.66
N ARG A 28 12.51 -10.72 4.91
CA ARG A 28 12.01 -9.75 3.92
C ARG A 28 12.81 -8.46 3.84
N VAL A 29 13.65 -8.17 4.80
CA VAL A 29 14.49 -6.97 4.84
C VAL A 29 15.94 -7.39 4.95
N ALA A 30 16.74 -7.04 3.96
CA ALA A 30 18.17 -7.38 3.91
C ALA A 30 19.02 -6.11 3.81
N LEU A 31 20.07 -6.02 4.62
CA LEU A 31 21.10 -5.00 4.52
C LEU A 31 22.23 -5.49 3.60
N GLN A 32 22.52 -4.70 2.60
CA GLN A 32 23.74 -4.78 1.79
C GLN A 32 24.69 -3.70 2.30
N ASP A 33 25.81 -4.12 2.87
CA ASP A 33 26.81 -3.21 3.44
C ASP A 33 27.53 -2.43 2.35
N GLY A 34 27.50 -1.11 2.46
CA GLY A 34 28.11 -0.19 1.49
C GLY A 34 27.10 0.56 0.62
N SER A 35 27.64 1.27 -0.37
CA SER A 35 26.85 2.08 -1.29
C SER A 35 26.03 1.21 -2.24
N TRP A 36 24.92 1.75 -2.70
CA TRP A 36 24.12 1.11 -3.74
C TRP A 36 24.87 1.08 -5.09
N HIS A 37 24.52 0.13 -5.95
CA HIS A 37 25.03 -0.01 -7.30
C HIS A 37 23.84 -0.05 -8.29
N PRO A 38 23.95 0.46 -9.53
CA PRO A 38 22.87 0.45 -10.52
C PRO A 38 22.18 -0.91 -10.72
N ASP A 39 22.92 -1.99 -10.63
CA ASP A 39 22.36 -3.34 -10.76
C ASP A 39 21.40 -3.72 -9.62
N ALA A 40 21.52 -3.10 -8.45
CA ALA A 40 20.61 -3.32 -7.33
C ALA A 40 19.18 -2.86 -7.61
N LEU A 41 19.00 -1.97 -8.58
CA LEU A 41 17.68 -1.47 -8.99
C LEU A 41 16.94 -2.42 -9.93
N ARG A 42 17.64 -3.38 -10.53
CA ARG A 42 17.02 -4.29 -11.51
C ARG A 42 15.96 -5.17 -10.85
N GLY A 43 14.75 -5.12 -11.42
CA GLY A 43 13.61 -5.90 -10.92
C GLY A 43 12.96 -5.36 -9.65
N ALA A 44 13.43 -4.24 -9.14
CA ALA A 44 12.75 -3.55 -8.04
C ALA A 44 11.41 -2.96 -8.53
N ALA A 45 10.39 -3.03 -7.69
CA ALA A 45 9.10 -2.41 -7.99
C ALA A 45 9.14 -0.88 -7.80
N VAL A 46 9.91 -0.41 -6.83
CA VAL A 46 10.19 1.00 -6.55
C VAL A 46 11.56 1.14 -5.89
N ALA A 47 12.18 2.29 -6.02
CA ALA A 47 13.44 2.60 -5.36
C ALA A 47 13.36 3.94 -4.61
N VAL A 48 14.02 4.00 -3.46
CA VAL A 48 14.08 5.21 -2.62
C VAL A 48 15.53 5.48 -2.26
N ALA A 49 15.96 6.71 -2.37
CA ALA A 49 17.29 7.13 -1.96
C ALA A 49 17.24 8.36 -1.06
N ASP A 50 18.15 8.40 -0.13
CA ASP A 50 18.59 9.61 0.56
C ASP A 50 19.91 10.04 -0.09
N ALA A 51 19.93 11.19 -0.75
CA ALA A 51 21.09 11.69 -1.49
C ALA A 51 21.57 13.00 -0.87
N GLU A 52 22.83 13.04 -0.48
CA GLU A 52 23.42 14.23 0.14
C GLU A 52 23.66 15.35 -0.90
N THR A 53 24.05 14.97 -2.11
CA THR A 53 24.35 15.91 -3.19
C THR A 53 23.34 15.83 -4.34
N GLU A 54 23.36 16.85 -5.20
CA GLU A 54 22.53 16.87 -6.41
C GLU A 54 23.06 15.87 -7.46
N GLU A 55 24.35 15.67 -7.50
CA GLU A 55 25.03 14.71 -8.38
C GLU A 55 24.60 13.28 -8.03
N GLU A 56 24.55 12.93 -6.75
CA GLU A 56 24.06 11.64 -6.28
C GLU A 56 22.58 11.42 -6.63
N ALA A 57 21.74 12.45 -6.39
CA ALA A 57 20.32 12.40 -6.75
C ALA A 57 20.12 12.19 -8.26
N HIS A 58 20.92 12.87 -9.07
CA HIS A 58 20.89 12.71 -10.52
C HIS A 58 21.35 11.31 -10.96
N ALA A 59 22.45 10.82 -10.38
CA ALA A 59 22.97 9.49 -10.68
C ALA A 59 21.95 8.40 -10.32
N PHE A 60 21.30 8.50 -9.16
CA PHE A 60 20.27 7.58 -8.73
C PHE A 60 19.05 7.60 -9.65
N ARG A 61 18.53 8.80 -9.96
CA ARG A 61 17.41 8.95 -10.90
C ARG A 61 17.71 8.35 -12.26
N GLU A 62 18.91 8.60 -12.80
CA GLU A 62 19.30 8.08 -14.12
C GLU A 62 19.44 6.56 -14.11
N ALA A 63 20.01 5.98 -13.05
CA ALA A 63 20.08 4.52 -12.89
C ALA A 63 18.69 3.89 -12.78
N ALA A 64 17.78 4.51 -12.00
CA ALA A 64 16.39 4.06 -11.88
C ALA A 64 15.65 4.13 -13.23
N ARG A 65 15.85 5.22 -13.98
CA ARG A 65 15.29 5.38 -15.33
C ARG A 65 15.77 4.27 -16.28
N GLN A 66 17.07 3.96 -16.27
CA GLN A 66 17.64 2.89 -17.10
C GLN A 66 17.12 1.51 -16.71
N ALA A 67 16.90 1.28 -15.41
CA ALA A 67 16.32 0.05 -14.90
C ALA A 67 14.78 -0.04 -15.10
N GLY A 68 14.12 1.05 -15.52
CA GLY A 68 12.65 1.12 -15.64
C GLY A 68 11.94 1.12 -14.29
N VAL A 69 12.59 1.59 -13.21
CA VAL A 69 12.10 1.55 -11.84
C VAL A 69 11.65 2.94 -11.40
N PRO A 70 10.42 3.11 -10.91
CA PRO A 70 10.00 4.35 -10.28
C PRO A 70 10.88 4.68 -9.08
N CYS A 71 11.32 5.95 -8.96
CA CYS A 71 12.20 6.37 -7.89
C CYS A 71 11.69 7.59 -7.12
N ASN A 72 12.06 7.63 -5.85
CA ASN A 72 11.89 8.78 -4.97
C ASN A 72 13.25 9.11 -4.33
N VAL A 73 13.63 10.38 -4.40
CA VAL A 73 14.79 10.92 -3.67
C VAL A 73 14.25 11.82 -2.58
N ILE A 74 14.59 11.48 -1.34
CA ILE A 74 14.06 12.16 -0.15
C ILE A 74 14.41 13.66 -0.23
N ASP A 75 13.42 14.52 0.05
CA ASP A 75 13.51 15.98 0.04
C ASP A 75 13.98 16.63 -1.28
N ARG A 76 14.01 15.85 -2.38
CA ARG A 76 14.44 16.30 -3.71
C ARG A 76 13.39 16.00 -4.79
N ALA A 77 12.26 16.71 -4.73
CA ALA A 77 11.08 16.43 -5.57
C ALA A 77 11.37 16.41 -7.09
N SER A 78 12.34 17.21 -7.58
CA SER A 78 12.74 17.26 -8.99
C SER A 78 13.35 15.96 -9.51
N PHE A 79 13.85 15.10 -8.62
CA PHE A 79 14.43 13.80 -8.95
C PHE A 79 13.44 12.62 -8.74
N CYS A 80 12.24 12.91 -8.27
CA CYS A 80 11.23 11.88 -8.01
C CYS A 80 10.35 11.60 -9.23
N THR A 81 10.06 10.33 -9.49
CA THR A 81 9.02 9.91 -10.45
C THR A 81 7.71 9.55 -9.75
N PHE A 82 7.74 9.38 -8.44
CA PHE A 82 6.57 9.26 -7.57
C PHE A 82 6.84 9.96 -6.24
N GLN A 83 5.79 10.30 -5.53
CA GLN A 83 5.87 10.89 -4.20
C GLN A 83 5.03 10.08 -3.21
N PHE A 84 5.52 9.96 -1.98
CA PHE A 84 4.74 9.41 -0.89
C PHE A 84 3.64 10.38 -0.49
N GLY A 85 2.41 9.86 -0.41
CA GLY A 85 1.25 10.58 0.10
C GLY A 85 0.83 10.07 1.47
N SER A 86 -0.21 10.68 2.02
CA SER A 86 -0.89 10.13 3.18
C SER A 86 -1.75 8.93 2.76
N ILE A 87 -1.86 7.92 3.63
CA ILE A 87 -2.60 6.70 3.34
C ILE A 87 -3.62 6.44 4.44
N VAL A 88 -4.87 6.14 4.03
CA VAL A 88 -5.86 5.49 4.90
C VAL A 88 -5.87 4.01 4.57
N ASN A 89 -5.46 3.19 5.52
CA ASN A 89 -5.35 1.75 5.33
C ASN A 89 -6.50 1.03 6.06
N ARG A 90 -7.34 0.38 5.27
CA ARG A 90 -8.39 -0.57 5.68
C ARG A 90 -8.23 -1.83 4.85
N SER A 91 -7.00 -2.34 4.72
CA SER A 91 -6.68 -3.46 3.82
C SER A 91 -7.74 -4.54 3.85
N PRO A 92 -8.17 -5.03 2.66
CA PRO A 92 -7.59 -4.77 1.34
C PRO A 92 -8.00 -3.44 0.68
N ILE A 93 -8.77 -2.58 1.35
CA ILE A 93 -9.12 -1.24 0.86
C ILE A 93 -8.04 -0.26 1.30
N VAL A 94 -7.48 0.48 0.35
CA VAL A 94 -6.46 1.50 0.61
C VAL A 94 -6.82 2.77 -0.15
N VAL A 95 -6.76 3.92 0.54
CA VAL A 95 -6.95 5.25 -0.06
C VAL A 95 -5.64 6.01 0.01
N GLY A 96 -5.08 6.35 -1.14
CA GLY A 96 -3.91 7.21 -1.26
C GLY A 96 -4.32 8.67 -1.44
N ILE A 97 -3.64 9.58 -0.77
CA ILE A 97 -3.92 11.03 -0.80
C ILE A 97 -2.63 11.73 -1.15
N SER A 98 -2.61 12.42 -2.29
CA SER A 98 -1.49 13.27 -2.70
C SER A 98 -1.91 14.74 -2.68
N THR A 99 -1.00 15.60 -2.25
CA THR A 99 -1.14 17.07 -2.35
C THR A 99 -0.14 17.65 -3.34
N SER A 100 0.53 16.78 -4.12
CA SER A 100 1.61 17.19 -5.06
C SER A 100 2.69 18.05 -4.39
N GLY A 101 2.98 17.77 -3.11
CA GLY A 101 3.96 18.51 -2.33
C GLY A 101 3.48 19.88 -1.80
N ALA A 102 2.24 20.29 -2.09
CA ALA A 102 1.75 21.63 -1.72
C ALA A 102 1.70 21.86 -0.21
N ALA A 103 1.22 20.87 0.56
CA ALA A 103 1.16 21.00 2.02
C ALA A 103 1.01 19.63 2.71
N PRO A 104 2.04 19.09 3.37
CA PRO A 104 1.94 17.83 4.11
C PRO A 104 0.87 17.84 5.20
N ILE A 105 0.69 18.95 5.91
CA ILE A 105 -0.33 19.12 6.96
C ILE A 105 -1.74 19.01 6.36
N LEU A 106 -1.97 19.56 5.18
CA LEU A 106 -3.25 19.43 4.48
C LEU A 106 -3.55 17.98 4.12
N GLY A 107 -2.55 17.24 3.60
CA GLY A 107 -2.67 15.82 3.32
C GLY A 107 -3.06 15.01 4.56
N GLN A 108 -2.43 15.29 5.71
CA GLN A 108 -2.78 14.65 6.98
C GLN A 108 -4.18 15.03 7.47
N ALA A 109 -4.61 16.28 7.28
CA ALA A 109 -5.96 16.72 7.66
C ALA A 109 -7.03 16.02 6.83
N VAL A 110 -6.81 15.88 5.51
CA VAL A 110 -7.69 15.14 4.60
C VAL A 110 -7.70 13.66 5.00
N ARG A 111 -6.54 13.05 5.28
CA ARG A 111 -6.44 11.67 5.76
C ARG A 111 -7.33 11.44 6.98
N ARG A 112 -7.21 12.27 8.03
CA ARG A 112 -8.03 12.14 9.25
C ARG A 112 -9.52 12.21 8.96
N ARG A 113 -9.97 13.10 8.06
CA ARG A 113 -11.38 13.19 7.67
C ARG A 113 -11.86 11.94 6.93
N ILE A 114 -11.05 11.41 6.02
CA ILE A 114 -11.40 10.17 5.32
C ILE A 114 -11.43 8.99 6.30
N GLU A 115 -10.51 8.93 7.28
CA GLU A 115 -10.51 7.87 8.31
C GLU A 115 -11.80 7.84 9.13
N THR A 116 -12.44 8.99 9.39
CA THR A 116 -13.74 9.02 10.10
C THR A 116 -14.89 8.48 9.27
N LEU A 117 -14.78 8.53 7.94
CA LEU A 117 -15.77 7.99 7.00
C LEU A 117 -15.61 6.50 6.74
N LEU A 118 -14.40 5.96 6.96
CA LEU A 118 -14.05 4.57 6.69
C LEU A 118 -13.78 3.83 8.00
N PRO A 119 -14.79 3.19 8.60
CA PRO A 119 -14.62 2.50 9.87
C PRO A 119 -13.61 1.35 9.77
N PRO A 120 -12.89 1.00 10.85
CA PRO A 120 -11.97 -0.14 10.87
C PRO A 120 -12.61 -1.48 10.48
N SER A 121 -13.91 -1.66 10.78
CA SER A 121 -14.70 -2.83 10.40
C SER A 121 -14.77 -3.09 8.90
N LEU A 122 -14.56 -2.04 8.08
CA LEU A 122 -14.56 -2.15 6.62
C LEU A 122 -13.51 -3.13 6.09
N ALA A 123 -12.39 -3.31 6.80
CA ALA A 123 -11.38 -4.31 6.46
C ALA A 123 -11.97 -5.75 6.48
N GLY A 124 -12.72 -6.08 7.53
CA GLY A 124 -13.38 -7.39 7.66
C GLY A 124 -14.44 -7.62 6.57
N TRP A 125 -15.22 -6.59 6.23
CA TRP A 125 -16.19 -6.65 5.14
C TRP A 125 -15.53 -6.83 3.78
N ALA A 126 -14.43 -6.15 3.53
CA ALA A 126 -13.69 -6.30 2.27
C ALA A 126 -13.06 -7.70 2.14
N ASP A 127 -12.59 -8.30 3.25
CA ASP A 127 -12.14 -9.68 3.27
C ASP A 127 -13.28 -10.66 3.02
N LEU A 128 -14.47 -10.43 3.61
CA LEU A 128 -15.66 -11.22 3.34
C LEU A 128 -16.07 -11.13 1.87
N ALA A 129 -16.11 -9.92 1.30
CA ALA A 129 -16.40 -9.71 -0.12
C ALA A 129 -15.46 -10.50 -1.02
N ARG A 130 -14.16 -10.52 -0.70
CA ARG A 130 -13.16 -11.28 -1.45
C ARG A 130 -13.42 -12.78 -1.41
N ARG A 131 -13.83 -13.33 -0.26
CA ARG A 131 -14.19 -14.76 -0.12
C ARG A 131 -15.45 -15.10 -0.89
N LEU A 132 -16.49 -14.27 -0.84
CA LEU A 132 -17.77 -14.51 -1.49
C LEU A 132 -17.73 -14.31 -3.01
N ARG A 133 -16.72 -13.58 -3.52
CA ARG A 133 -16.67 -13.20 -4.93
C ARG A 133 -16.80 -14.37 -5.90
N ALA A 134 -16.14 -15.50 -5.63
CA ALA A 134 -16.19 -16.68 -6.49
C ALA A 134 -17.61 -17.26 -6.55
N GLN A 135 -18.25 -17.43 -5.40
CA GLN A 135 -19.62 -17.95 -5.30
C GLN A 135 -20.63 -17.02 -5.99
N VAL A 136 -20.51 -15.70 -5.80
CA VAL A 136 -21.36 -14.72 -6.49
C VAL A 136 -21.21 -14.80 -8.01
N MET A 137 -19.98 -15.02 -8.49
CA MET A 137 -19.73 -15.15 -9.93
C MET A 137 -20.26 -16.45 -10.51
N GLU A 138 -20.27 -17.52 -9.74
CA GLU A 138 -20.73 -18.85 -10.15
C GLU A 138 -22.26 -18.99 -10.09
N ARG A 139 -22.88 -18.55 -8.99
CA ARG A 139 -24.29 -18.84 -8.70
C ARG A 139 -25.25 -17.75 -9.16
N LEU A 140 -24.84 -16.47 -9.18
CA LEU A 140 -25.72 -15.39 -9.61
C LEU A 140 -25.56 -15.04 -11.08
N THR A 141 -26.69 -14.81 -11.73
CA THR A 141 -26.72 -14.34 -13.12
C THR A 141 -26.04 -12.98 -13.26
N ALA A 142 -25.21 -12.84 -14.30
CA ALA A 142 -24.55 -11.57 -14.58
C ALA A 142 -25.57 -10.44 -14.81
N GLY A 143 -25.26 -9.23 -14.35
CA GLY A 143 -26.13 -8.06 -14.46
C GLY A 143 -26.89 -7.76 -13.17
N ALA A 144 -28.21 -7.68 -13.21
CA ALA A 144 -29.04 -7.20 -12.11
C ALA A 144 -28.87 -7.97 -10.80
N SER A 145 -28.84 -9.31 -10.85
CA SER A 145 -28.75 -10.14 -9.63
C SER A 145 -27.45 -9.90 -8.88
N ARG A 146 -26.29 -9.90 -9.58
CA ARG A 146 -24.99 -9.62 -8.95
C ARG A 146 -24.94 -8.20 -8.39
N ARG A 147 -25.50 -7.23 -9.11
CA ARG A 147 -25.54 -5.84 -8.65
C ARG A 147 -26.39 -5.72 -7.39
N GLN A 148 -27.57 -6.31 -7.35
CA GLN A 148 -28.45 -6.27 -6.19
C GLN A 148 -27.80 -6.91 -4.96
N PHE A 149 -27.09 -8.03 -5.13
CA PHE A 149 -26.33 -8.65 -4.06
C PHE A 149 -25.27 -7.69 -3.50
N TRP A 150 -24.45 -7.08 -4.36
CA TRP A 150 -23.39 -6.18 -3.91
C TRP A 150 -23.93 -4.86 -3.31
N GLU A 151 -25.05 -4.35 -3.77
CA GLU A 151 -25.73 -3.20 -3.16
C GLU A 151 -26.17 -3.55 -1.73
N ALA A 152 -26.84 -4.66 -1.51
CA ALA A 152 -27.24 -5.13 -0.18
C ALA A 152 -26.05 -5.46 0.75
N PHE A 153 -24.94 -5.92 0.17
CA PHE A 153 -23.68 -6.10 0.90
C PHE A 153 -23.09 -4.77 1.37
N VAL A 154 -23.02 -3.78 0.49
CA VAL A 154 -22.47 -2.44 0.78
C VAL A 154 -23.27 -1.74 1.88
N ASP A 155 -24.59 -1.87 1.91
CA ASP A 155 -25.45 -1.30 2.95
C ASP A 155 -25.04 -1.75 4.37
N ARG A 156 -24.40 -2.92 4.49
CA ARG A 156 -23.92 -3.46 5.76
C ARG A 156 -22.45 -3.14 6.04
N ALA A 157 -21.66 -2.91 5.01
CA ALA A 157 -20.20 -2.83 5.10
C ALA A 157 -19.68 -1.63 5.92
N PHE A 158 -20.49 -0.59 6.10
CA PHE A 158 -20.16 0.57 6.91
C PHE A 158 -20.67 0.47 8.36
N GLY A 159 -21.26 -0.65 8.73
CA GLY A 159 -21.73 -0.98 10.09
C GLY A 159 -20.66 -1.70 10.93
N PRO A 160 -21.10 -2.46 11.94
CA PRO A 160 -20.23 -3.30 12.76
C PRO A 160 -19.41 -4.29 11.92
N ALA A 161 -18.33 -4.83 12.50
CA ALA A 161 -17.52 -5.85 11.83
C ALA A 161 -18.39 -7.09 11.49
N PRO A 162 -18.13 -7.79 10.36
CA PRO A 162 -18.90 -8.96 10.00
C PRO A 162 -18.61 -10.10 10.99
N GLU A 163 -19.69 -10.66 11.56
CA GLU A 163 -19.66 -11.84 12.39
C GLU A 163 -19.98 -13.10 11.55
N ALA A 164 -19.92 -14.28 12.16
CA ALA A 164 -20.25 -15.54 11.48
C ALA A 164 -21.68 -15.50 10.91
N GLU A 165 -22.62 -14.94 11.63
CA GLU A 165 -24.02 -14.77 11.20
C GLU A 165 -24.15 -13.88 9.98
N SER A 166 -23.32 -12.83 9.87
CA SER A 166 -23.28 -11.95 8.69
C SER A 166 -22.82 -12.70 7.45
N ALA A 167 -21.82 -13.57 7.59
CA ALA A 167 -21.35 -14.42 6.50
C ALA A 167 -22.44 -15.38 6.04
N THR A 168 -23.10 -16.07 6.95
CA THR A 168 -24.21 -16.98 6.65
C THR A 168 -25.37 -16.26 5.96
N ALA A 169 -25.74 -15.07 6.45
CA ALA A 169 -26.81 -14.27 5.83
C ALA A 169 -26.46 -13.84 4.39
N MET A 170 -25.17 -13.63 4.08
CA MET A 170 -24.73 -13.32 2.72
C MET A 170 -24.72 -14.58 1.83
N ASP A 171 -24.32 -15.74 2.37
CA ASP A 171 -24.42 -17.03 1.66
C ASP A 171 -25.89 -17.36 1.31
N ASP A 172 -26.82 -17.19 2.23
CA ASP A 172 -28.26 -17.38 2.02
C ASP A 172 -28.83 -16.47 0.91
N MET A 173 -28.28 -15.27 0.75
CA MET A 173 -28.67 -14.36 -0.34
C MET A 173 -28.15 -14.78 -1.71
N ILE A 174 -27.07 -15.56 -1.75
CA ILE A 174 -26.54 -16.12 -3.00
C ILE A 174 -27.36 -17.34 -3.43
N ASP A 175 -27.92 -18.08 -2.47
CA ASP A 175 -28.68 -19.32 -2.73
C ASP A 175 -30.17 -19.07 -3.10
N ARG A 176 -30.67 -17.84 -3.00
CA ARG A 176 -32.02 -17.41 -3.38
C ARG A 176 -32.07 -16.87 -4.80
#